data_98f6ae498a3b7663e53c25cfbb7da311
#
_entry.id   98f6ae498a3b7663e53c25cfbb7da311
#
_cell.length_a   1.000
_cell.length_b   1.000
_cell.length_c   1.000
_cell.angle_alpha   90.00
_cell.angle_beta   90.00
_cell.angle_gamma   90.00
#
_symmetry.space_group_name_H-M   'P 1'
#
loop_
_entity.id
_entity.type
_entity.pdbx_description
1 polymer ?
#
loop_
_entity_poly.entity_id
_entity_poly.type
_entity_poly.pdbx_seq_one_letter_code
_entity_poly.pdbx_strand_id
1 'polypeptide(L)'
;MKEFLQVLKRFVPPYKRYLGLSILFNILSAVLNIFSFAALIPILQILFQVDGGIRANDYMTWNGDWDTLKEVATNNMYYYIQEFIVEYSASTALLVIGLFLAFMTFLKTGAYFLSSATIIPIRTGIVRDIRNQLYQKINSLSLSFFSEERKGDIIARMSGDVQEVESSIMSSLDMLFKNPILILFYFITLICISWQLTLFTILFVPPFGWFMGLVGKKLKAQSTEAQSLWSDTMSMVEETLGGLRIIKAFCAEGKMNWRFDKVNSEYRDNIMRVNIRQQMAHPMSEFLGTILIVVVLWFGGILVLDYGRIDGPTIIFYLVMLYSIINPLKEFSKASYNIPKGLASMERIDKILQAEVEIKDKENPEHIASFEHQIEFRHVSFAYTDNKSDELIYVLRDINLVIPKGKTVALVGQSGSGKSTMVDLIPRYYDVQEGEVLIDGINVKDLAVNDLRQLIGNVNQEAILFNASFKDNIRFGKTDATDEEIANAAKIANAYDFIMKSEHGFDTGIGDRGGRLSGGQRQRVSIARAIHKNPPILILDEATSALDTESERLVQDALEKLMKTRTTVAVAHRLSTIKHADEICVMHEGRIVERGTHNELIGKDGYYKKLHDMQQV
;
A
#
# COMPACT_ATOMS: atom_id res chain seq x y z
N MET A 1 -13.95 6.66 16.27
CA MET A 1 -15.03 7.02 15.31
C MET A 1 -14.78 8.37 14.63
N LYS A 2 -14.37 9.44 15.34
CA LYS A 2 -14.05 10.75 14.70
C LYS A 2 -12.92 10.65 13.66
N GLU A 3 -11.79 10.05 14.02
CA GLU A 3 -10.63 9.86 13.12
C GLU A 3 -11.00 9.07 11.87
N PHE A 4 -11.82 8.04 12.05
CA PHE A 4 -12.26 7.22 10.94
C PHE A 4 -13.19 7.99 9.98
N LEU A 5 -14.10 8.81 10.50
CA LEU A 5 -14.91 9.70 9.66
C LEU A 5 -14.04 10.70 8.87
N GLN A 6 -12.87 11.10 9.40
CA GLN A 6 -11.91 11.93 8.67
C GLN A 6 -11.31 11.17 7.48
N VAL A 7 -10.96 9.87 7.64
CA VAL A 7 -10.48 9.03 6.53
C VAL A 7 -11.54 8.90 5.44
N LEU A 8 -12.80 8.64 5.81
CA LEU A 8 -13.90 8.59 4.83
C LEU A 8 -14.09 9.93 4.12
N LYS A 9 -14.07 11.05 4.85
CA LYS A 9 -14.19 12.40 4.26
C LYS A 9 -13.04 12.73 3.31
N ARG A 10 -11.87 12.15 3.51
CA ARG A 10 -10.70 12.37 2.65
C ARG A 10 -10.80 11.59 1.33
N PHE A 11 -11.23 10.33 1.36
CA PHE A 11 -11.12 9.44 0.20
C PHE A 11 -12.44 9.12 -0.51
N VAL A 12 -13.61 9.25 0.14
CA VAL A 12 -14.90 8.90 -0.45
C VAL A 12 -15.51 9.97 -1.36
N PRO A 13 -15.29 11.30 -1.16
CA PRO A 13 -15.94 12.34 -1.95
C PRO A 13 -15.84 12.21 -3.46
N PRO A 14 -14.71 11.80 -4.07
CA PRO A 14 -14.64 11.57 -5.52
C PRO A 14 -15.63 10.53 -6.02
N TYR A 15 -16.04 9.60 -5.16
CA TYR A 15 -16.87 8.43 -5.46
C TYR A 15 -18.33 8.57 -4.98
N LYS A 16 -18.77 9.77 -4.56
CA LYS A 16 -20.10 10.01 -3.97
C LYS A 16 -21.28 9.51 -4.82
N ARG A 17 -21.16 9.53 -6.15
CA ARG A 17 -22.19 9.02 -7.07
C ARG A 17 -22.39 7.51 -6.90
N TYR A 18 -21.31 6.75 -6.82
CA TYR A 18 -21.37 5.30 -6.60
C TYR A 18 -21.92 4.96 -5.21
N LEU A 19 -21.56 5.73 -4.18
CA LEU A 19 -22.12 5.58 -2.85
C LEU A 19 -23.62 5.82 -2.85
N GLY A 20 -24.08 6.89 -3.48
CA GLY A 20 -25.53 7.20 -3.59
C GLY A 20 -26.30 6.09 -4.31
N LEU A 21 -25.76 5.57 -5.42
CA LEU A 21 -26.36 4.43 -6.15
C LEU A 21 -26.40 3.17 -5.29
N SER A 22 -25.33 2.87 -4.57
CA SER A 22 -25.28 1.71 -3.67
C SER A 22 -26.34 1.81 -2.56
N ILE A 23 -26.52 2.99 -1.95
CA ILE A 23 -27.55 3.24 -0.96
C ILE A 23 -28.95 3.04 -1.56
N LEU A 24 -29.19 3.60 -2.75
CA LEU A 24 -30.47 3.46 -3.45
C LEU A 24 -30.82 1.98 -3.71
N PHE A 25 -29.88 1.23 -4.29
CA PHE A 25 -30.09 -0.20 -4.56
C PHE A 25 -30.20 -1.03 -3.28
N ASN A 26 -29.53 -0.63 -2.19
CA ASN A 26 -29.67 -1.29 -0.89
C ASN A 26 -31.07 -1.07 -0.28
N ILE A 27 -31.61 0.14 -0.37
CA ILE A 27 -32.99 0.45 0.04
C ILE A 27 -33.96 -0.37 -0.81
N LEU A 28 -33.80 -0.37 -2.13
CA LEU A 28 -34.65 -1.15 -3.03
C LEU A 28 -34.60 -2.64 -2.68
N SER A 29 -33.41 -3.19 -2.46
CA SER A 29 -33.23 -4.59 -2.03
C SER A 29 -33.91 -4.89 -0.70
N ALA A 30 -33.82 -3.97 0.29
CA ALA A 30 -34.46 -4.12 1.59
C ALA A 30 -35.99 -4.16 1.48
N VAL A 31 -36.55 -3.25 0.69
CA VAL A 31 -38.01 -3.20 0.45
C VAL A 31 -38.51 -4.46 -0.26
N LEU A 32 -37.84 -4.85 -1.37
CA LEU A 32 -38.16 -6.07 -2.11
C LEU A 32 -38.02 -7.34 -1.25
N ASN A 33 -37.09 -7.34 -0.30
CA ASN A 33 -36.92 -8.45 0.64
C ASN A 33 -38.14 -8.60 1.58
N ILE A 34 -38.67 -7.49 2.07
CA ILE A 34 -39.89 -7.50 2.91
C ILE A 34 -41.07 -8.05 2.12
N PHE A 35 -41.30 -7.56 0.90
CA PHE A 35 -42.37 -8.07 0.03
C PHE A 35 -42.20 -9.54 -0.32
N SER A 36 -40.97 -9.99 -0.60
CA SER A 36 -40.67 -11.39 -0.87
C SER A 36 -41.03 -12.29 0.31
N PHE A 37 -40.73 -11.87 1.55
CA PHE A 37 -41.09 -12.65 2.73
C PHE A 37 -42.58 -12.49 3.10
N ALA A 38 -43.19 -11.34 2.85
CA ALA A 38 -44.64 -11.15 3.09
C ALA A 38 -45.50 -12.10 2.23
N ALA A 39 -45.05 -12.45 1.03
CA ALA A 39 -45.68 -13.44 0.16
C ALA A 39 -45.78 -14.86 0.77
N LEU A 40 -45.00 -15.16 1.83
CA LEU A 40 -45.13 -16.41 2.58
C LEU A 40 -46.44 -16.50 3.35
N ILE A 41 -47.03 -15.38 3.79
CA ILE A 41 -48.25 -15.38 4.57
C ILE A 41 -49.41 -16.03 3.80
N PRO A 42 -49.78 -15.56 2.59
CA PRO A 42 -50.88 -16.18 1.82
C PRO A 42 -50.55 -17.63 1.40
N ILE A 43 -49.28 -17.94 1.13
CA ILE A 43 -48.84 -19.33 0.83
C ILE A 43 -49.16 -20.25 2.02
N LEU A 44 -48.81 -19.85 3.25
CA LEU A 44 -49.08 -20.64 4.44
C LEU A 44 -50.56 -20.74 4.78
N GLN A 45 -51.31 -19.68 4.55
CA GLN A 45 -52.77 -19.69 4.75
C GLN A 45 -53.49 -20.65 3.80
N ILE A 46 -53.06 -20.70 2.52
CA ILE A 46 -53.63 -21.65 1.54
C ILE A 46 -53.24 -23.09 1.91
N LEU A 47 -51.96 -23.34 2.25
CA LEU A 47 -51.44 -24.69 2.53
C LEU A 47 -52.07 -25.30 3.80
N PHE A 48 -52.18 -24.52 4.87
CA PHE A 48 -52.62 -25.03 6.17
C PHE A 48 -54.12 -24.79 6.43
N GLN A 49 -54.84 -24.18 5.48
CA GLN A 49 -56.26 -23.85 5.60
C GLN A 49 -56.61 -23.16 6.95
N VAL A 50 -55.70 -22.32 7.43
CA VAL A 50 -55.87 -21.58 8.68
C VAL A 50 -57.13 -20.77 8.61
N ASP A 51 -58.02 -20.85 9.62
CA ASP A 51 -59.34 -20.20 9.68
C ASP A 51 -60.29 -20.56 8.51
N GLY A 52 -60.11 -21.74 7.91
CA GLY A 52 -60.91 -22.19 6.77
C GLY A 52 -60.44 -21.65 5.42
N GLY A 53 -59.18 -21.24 5.33
CA GLY A 53 -58.54 -20.69 4.14
C GLY A 53 -58.53 -19.16 4.12
N ILE A 54 -58.14 -18.59 2.97
CA ILE A 54 -58.18 -17.14 2.80
C ILE A 54 -59.64 -16.67 2.76
N ARG A 55 -60.02 -15.85 3.73
CA ARG A 55 -61.32 -15.18 3.75
C ARG A 55 -61.08 -13.69 3.62
N ALA A 56 -61.66 -13.08 2.62
CA ALA A 56 -61.71 -11.64 2.46
C ALA A 56 -63.14 -11.16 2.62
N ASN A 57 -63.33 -9.98 3.16
CA ASN A 57 -64.59 -9.26 3.04
C ASN A 57 -64.79 -8.81 1.59
N ASP A 58 -65.97 -8.25 1.29
CA ASP A 58 -66.16 -7.64 -0.03
C ASP A 58 -65.07 -6.61 -0.33
N TYR A 59 -64.85 -6.37 -1.64
CA TYR A 59 -63.86 -5.41 -2.08
C TYR A 59 -64.00 -4.05 -1.39
N MET A 60 -62.95 -3.57 -0.72
CA MET A 60 -62.95 -2.32 0.01
C MET A 60 -62.41 -1.18 -0.84
N THR A 61 -63.13 -0.08 -0.96
CA THR A 61 -62.64 1.15 -1.57
C THR A 61 -61.92 2.00 -0.55
N TRP A 62 -60.69 2.49 -0.90
CA TRP A 62 -59.97 3.39 -0.01
C TRP A 62 -60.60 4.79 0.00
N ASN A 63 -60.90 5.28 1.18
CA ASN A 63 -61.54 6.58 1.41
C ASN A 63 -60.57 7.74 1.61
N GLY A 64 -59.21 7.52 1.40
CA GLY A 64 -58.18 8.55 1.57
C GLY A 64 -57.60 8.62 2.98
N ASP A 65 -58.02 7.80 3.91
CA ASP A 65 -57.51 7.75 5.28
C ASP A 65 -56.30 6.79 5.34
N TRP A 66 -55.15 7.30 5.76
CA TRP A 66 -53.90 6.54 5.86
C TRP A 66 -53.97 5.43 6.92
N ASP A 67 -54.76 5.59 7.97
CA ASP A 67 -54.90 4.58 9.02
C ASP A 67 -55.61 3.31 8.51
N THR A 68 -56.49 3.42 7.52
CA THR A 68 -57.22 2.31 6.89
C THR A 68 -56.45 1.72 5.69
N LEU A 69 -55.43 2.36 5.19
CA LEU A 69 -54.70 1.92 3.99
C LEU A 69 -54.18 0.48 4.09
N LYS A 70 -53.61 0.12 5.25
CA LYS A 70 -53.09 -1.23 5.51
C LYS A 70 -54.24 -2.27 5.46
N GLU A 71 -55.34 -1.99 6.09
CA GLU A 71 -56.49 -2.88 6.13
C GLU A 71 -57.09 -3.07 4.74
N VAL A 72 -57.34 -1.98 4.01
CA VAL A 72 -57.85 -1.99 2.64
C VAL A 72 -56.92 -2.75 1.69
N ALA A 73 -55.61 -2.48 1.75
CA ALA A 73 -54.64 -3.15 0.88
C ALA A 73 -54.55 -4.66 1.16
N THR A 74 -54.58 -5.04 2.46
CA THR A 74 -54.51 -6.46 2.84
C THR A 74 -55.79 -7.19 2.47
N ASN A 75 -56.98 -6.59 2.74
CA ASN A 75 -58.26 -7.16 2.40
C ASN A 75 -58.41 -7.35 0.87
N ASN A 76 -58.07 -6.33 0.08
CA ASN A 76 -58.17 -6.40 -1.37
C ASN A 76 -57.22 -7.41 -1.97
N MET A 77 -56.00 -7.55 -1.42
CA MET A 77 -55.09 -8.61 -1.83
C MET A 77 -55.71 -10.00 -1.56
N TYR A 78 -56.28 -10.21 -0.39
CA TYR A 78 -56.95 -11.47 -0.06
C TYR A 78 -58.18 -11.72 -0.90
N TYR A 79 -58.97 -10.68 -1.21
CA TYR A 79 -60.12 -10.74 -2.10
C TYR A 79 -59.71 -11.28 -3.48
N TYR A 80 -58.70 -10.72 -4.13
CA TYR A 80 -58.23 -11.19 -5.42
C TYR A 80 -57.65 -12.61 -5.36
N ILE A 81 -56.94 -12.98 -4.30
CA ILE A 81 -56.42 -14.33 -4.13
C ILE A 81 -57.60 -15.33 -3.96
N GLN A 82 -58.62 -14.98 -3.19
CA GLN A 82 -59.79 -15.82 -2.99
C GLN A 82 -60.58 -15.98 -4.27
N GLU A 83 -60.84 -14.91 -5.01
CA GLU A 83 -61.51 -14.95 -6.34
C GLU A 83 -60.74 -15.86 -7.29
N PHE A 84 -59.41 -15.73 -7.32
CA PHE A 84 -58.54 -16.58 -8.15
C PHE A 84 -58.58 -18.08 -7.74
N ILE A 85 -58.68 -18.37 -6.44
CA ILE A 85 -58.80 -19.74 -5.92
C ILE A 85 -60.13 -20.35 -6.34
N VAL A 86 -61.21 -19.57 -6.29
CA VAL A 86 -62.54 -20.03 -6.68
C VAL A 86 -62.64 -20.30 -8.20
N GLU A 87 -61.99 -19.47 -9.01
CA GLU A 87 -62.00 -19.56 -10.46
C GLU A 87 -61.11 -20.69 -10.99
N TYR A 88 -59.87 -20.86 -10.47
CA TYR A 88 -58.84 -21.73 -11.03
C TYR A 88 -58.43 -22.89 -10.14
N SER A 89 -58.41 -22.86 -8.91
CA SER A 89 -58.08 -23.80 -7.84
C SER A 89 -56.96 -23.29 -6.92
N ALA A 90 -56.88 -23.84 -5.70
CA ALA A 90 -55.85 -23.50 -4.70
C ALA A 90 -54.44 -23.88 -5.19
N SER A 91 -54.24 -24.95 -5.91
CA SER A 91 -52.95 -25.37 -6.44
C SER A 91 -52.43 -24.42 -7.53
N THR A 92 -53.32 -23.89 -8.38
CA THR A 92 -52.93 -22.88 -9.39
C THR A 92 -52.60 -21.54 -8.73
N ALA A 93 -53.31 -21.14 -7.67
CA ALA A 93 -53.01 -19.95 -6.89
C ALA A 93 -51.65 -20.05 -6.21
N LEU A 94 -51.28 -21.21 -5.62
CA LEU A 94 -49.95 -21.45 -5.06
C LEU A 94 -48.85 -21.34 -6.11
N LEU A 95 -49.08 -21.85 -7.33
CA LEU A 95 -48.10 -21.73 -8.42
C LEU A 95 -47.90 -20.26 -8.82
N VAL A 96 -48.97 -19.49 -8.97
CA VAL A 96 -48.87 -18.06 -9.33
C VAL A 96 -48.17 -17.25 -8.21
N ILE A 97 -48.53 -17.46 -6.95
CA ILE A 97 -47.86 -16.79 -5.82
C ILE A 97 -46.38 -17.24 -5.72
N GLY A 98 -46.08 -18.53 -5.99
CA GLY A 98 -44.73 -19.03 -6.06
C GLY A 98 -43.88 -18.39 -7.18
N LEU A 99 -44.46 -18.20 -8.38
CA LEU A 99 -43.83 -17.47 -9.47
C LEU A 99 -43.61 -15.99 -9.12
N PHE A 100 -44.58 -15.36 -8.48
CA PHE A 100 -44.44 -14.00 -7.98
C PHE A 100 -43.31 -13.89 -6.94
N LEU A 101 -43.21 -14.82 -6.01
CA LEU A 101 -42.11 -14.92 -5.05
C LEU A 101 -40.77 -15.08 -5.73
N ALA A 102 -40.67 -15.95 -6.75
CA ALA A 102 -39.46 -16.14 -7.53
C ALA A 102 -39.04 -14.85 -8.26
N PHE A 103 -40.00 -14.16 -8.87
CA PHE A 103 -39.78 -12.89 -9.55
C PHE A 103 -39.31 -11.78 -8.57
N MET A 104 -39.96 -11.63 -7.42
CA MET A 104 -39.58 -10.68 -6.40
C MET A 104 -38.16 -11.00 -5.83
N THR A 105 -37.86 -12.28 -5.66
CA THR A 105 -36.53 -12.72 -5.23
C THR A 105 -35.48 -12.40 -6.29
N PHE A 106 -35.79 -12.57 -7.56
CA PHE A 106 -34.90 -12.18 -8.66
C PHE A 106 -34.61 -10.67 -8.65
N LEU A 107 -35.64 -9.83 -8.55
CA LEU A 107 -35.49 -8.37 -8.45
C LEU A 107 -34.68 -7.94 -7.22
N LYS A 108 -35.00 -8.52 -6.04
CA LYS A 108 -34.26 -8.31 -4.80
C LYS A 108 -32.78 -8.66 -4.95
N THR A 109 -32.49 -9.84 -5.49
CA THR A 109 -31.10 -10.31 -5.66
C THR A 109 -30.35 -9.48 -6.69
N GLY A 110 -31.04 -9.06 -7.77
CA GLY A 110 -30.50 -8.09 -8.73
C GLY A 110 -30.16 -6.75 -8.11
N ALA A 111 -31.06 -6.18 -7.30
CA ALA A 111 -30.83 -4.93 -6.58
C ALA A 111 -29.68 -5.06 -5.57
N TYR A 112 -29.61 -6.17 -4.84
CA TYR A 112 -28.51 -6.46 -3.92
C TYR A 112 -27.16 -6.58 -4.66
N PHE A 113 -27.14 -7.26 -5.80
CA PHE A 113 -25.97 -7.36 -6.65
C PHE A 113 -25.51 -5.99 -7.15
N LEU A 114 -26.45 -5.16 -7.66
CA LEU A 114 -26.16 -3.80 -8.11
C LEU A 114 -25.62 -2.92 -6.98
N SER A 115 -26.20 -3.02 -5.77
CA SER A 115 -25.68 -2.34 -4.58
C SER A 115 -24.23 -2.73 -4.28
N SER A 116 -23.92 -4.03 -4.33
CA SER A 116 -22.57 -4.54 -4.09
C SER A 116 -21.61 -4.18 -5.23
N ALA A 117 -22.07 -4.25 -6.47
CA ALA A 117 -21.25 -3.91 -7.65
C ALA A 117 -20.88 -2.41 -7.68
N THR A 118 -21.77 -1.52 -7.25
CA THR A 118 -21.49 -0.08 -7.18
C THR A 118 -20.51 0.32 -6.09
N ILE A 119 -20.23 -0.54 -5.12
CA ILE A 119 -19.19 -0.32 -4.11
C ILE A 119 -17.79 -0.64 -4.65
N ILE A 120 -17.66 -1.54 -5.64
CA ILE A 120 -16.36 -1.96 -6.17
C ILE A 120 -15.52 -0.78 -6.73
N PRO A 121 -16.07 0.16 -7.53
CA PRO A 121 -15.33 1.34 -7.97
C PRO A 121 -14.83 2.24 -6.82
N ILE A 122 -15.55 2.32 -5.71
CA ILE A 122 -15.11 3.04 -4.51
C ILE A 122 -13.88 2.35 -3.93
N ARG A 123 -13.97 1.05 -3.74
CA ARG A 123 -12.90 0.20 -3.20
C ARG A 123 -11.62 0.32 -4.01
N THR A 124 -11.68 0.00 -5.30
CA THR A 124 -10.52 -0.02 -6.20
C THR A 124 -9.95 1.37 -6.44
N GLY A 125 -10.84 2.38 -6.52
CA GLY A 125 -10.45 3.77 -6.72
C GLY A 125 -9.68 4.33 -5.52
N ILE A 126 -10.13 4.11 -4.29
CA ILE A 126 -9.43 4.57 -3.08
C ILE A 126 -8.05 3.92 -2.97
N VAL A 127 -7.93 2.62 -3.23
CA VAL A 127 -6.64 1.91 -3.23
C VAL A 127 -5.68 2.53 -4.23
N ARG A 128 -6.16 2.78 -5.47
CA ARG A 128 -5.38 3.46 -6.50
C ARG A 128 -4.91 4.83 -6.03
N ASP A 129 -5.80 5.64 -5.47
CA ASP A 129 -5.52 7.01 -5.09
C ASP A 129 -4.49 7.07 -3.94
N ILE A 130 -4.61 6.19 -2.93
CA ILE A 130 -3.63 6.06 -1.85
C ILE A 130 -2.26 5.64 -2.41
N ARG A 131 -2.21 4.62 -3.27
CA ARG A 131 -0.95 4.16 -3.87
C ARG A 131 -0.29 5.24 -4.73
N ASN A 132 -1.07 5.97 -5.51
CA ASN A 132 -0.55 7.08 -6.32
C ASN A 132 0.02 8.20 -5.43
N GLN A 133 -0.70 8.59 -4.37
CA GLN A 133 -0.20 9.60 -3.42
C GLN A 133 1.09 9.15 -2.74
N LEU A 134 1.15 7.89 -2.28
CA LEU A 134 2.36 7.32 -1.69
C LEU A 134 3.52 7.32 -2.68
N TYR A 135 3.30 6.86 -3.90
CA TYR A 135 4.35 6.79 -4.93
C TYR A 135 4.88 8.18 -5.31
N GLN A 136 3.98 9.16 -5.49
CA GLN A 136 4.37 10.55 -5.74
C GLN A 136 5.16 11.13 -4.57
N LYS A 137 4.72 10.85 -3.34
CA LYS A 137 5.42 11.32 -2.14
C LYS A 137 6.80 10.69 -2.02
N ILE A 138 6.93 9.38 -2.21
CA ILE A 138 8.21 8.66 -2.20
C ILE A 138 9.19 9.30 -3.18
N ASN A 139 8.76 9.62 -4.40
CA ASN A 139 9.62 10.27 -5.40
C ASN A 139 10.01 11.71 -5.04
N SER A 140 9.26 12.38 -4.17
CA SER A 140 9.55 13.75 -3.73
C SER A 140 10.40 13.83 -2.45
N LEU A 141 10.54 12.73 -1.71
CA LEU A 141 11.30 12.69 -0.47
C LEU A 141 12.81 12.73 -0.73
N SER A 142 13.54 13.34 0.21
CA SER A 142 14.99 13.42 0.20
C SER A 142 15.65 12.07 0.46
N LEU A 143 16.90 11.88 0.02
CA LEU A 143 17.63 10.62 0.23
C LEU A 143 17.85 10.29 1.72
N SER A 144 17.94 11.32 2.58
CA SER A 144 18.01 11.20 4.04
C SER A 144 16.86 10.37 4.64
N PHE A 145 15.69 10.41 4.03
CA PHE A 145 14.52 9.63 4.47
C PHE A 145 14.69 8.12 4.26
N PHE A 146 15.48 7.71 3.25
CA PHE A 146 15.61 6.31 2.83
C PHE A 146 16.82 5.65 3.48
N SER A 147 16.70 5.15 4.70
CA SER A 147 17.63 4.15 5.25
C SER A 147 17.28 2.75 4.73
N GLU A 148 18.22 1.77 4.85
CA GLU A 148 17.91 0.38 4.48
C GLU A 148 16.75 -0.22 5.28
N GLU A 149 16.64 0.12 6.56
CA GLU A 149 15.53 -0.29 7.43
C GLU A 149 14.17 0.26 6.95
N ARG A 150 14.17 1.48 6.38
CA ARG A 150 12.93 2.13 5.91
C ARG A 150 12.45 1.65 4.55
N LYS A 151 13.33 1.11 3.68
CA LYS A 151 12.90 0.60 2.35
C LYS A 151 11.91 -0.55 2.46
N GLY A 152 12.20 -1.55 3.29
CA GLY A 152 11.31 -2.68 3.54
C GLY A 152 9.98 -2.24 4.17
N ASP A 153 10.03 -1.29 5.10
CA ASP A 153 8.84 -0.72 5.74
C ASP A 153 7.94 0.01 4.73
N ILE A 154 8.51 0.79 3.82
CA ILE A 154 7.76 1.47 2.75
C ILE A 154 7.05 0.44 1.84
N ILE A 155 7.73 -0.63 1.44
CA ILE A 155 7.14 -1.70 0.64
C ILE A 155 5.99 -2.38 1.39
N ALA A 156 6.17 -2.68 2.68
CA ALA A 156 5.14 -3.26 3.53
C ALA A 156 3.91 -2.34 3.65
N ARG A 157 4.11 -1.03 3.75
CA ARG A 157 3.01 -0.05 3.81
C ARG A 157 2.27 0.05 2.47
N MET A 158 2.98 0.06 1.33
CA MET A 158 2.35 0.10 0.01
C MET A 158 1.55 -1.18 -0.34
N SER A 159 1.92 -2.31 0.22
CA SER A 159 1.25 -3.60 -0.01
C SER A 159 0.23 -3.92 1.08
N GLY A 160 0.68 -4.16 2.31
CA GLY A 160 -0.13 -4.64 3.42
C GLY A 160 -1.02 -3.57 4.05
N ASP A 161 -0.45 -2.42 4.42
CA ASP A 161 -1.22 -1.37 5.10
C ASP A 161 -2.32 -0.78 4.21
N VAL A 162 -2.07 -0.59 2.92
CA VAL A 162 -3.10 -0.14 1.98
C VAL A 162 -4.27 -1.14 1.92
N GLN A 163 -4.00 -2.45 1.98
CA GLN A 163 -5.04 -3.47 1.96
C GLN A 163 -5.86 -3.50 3.27
N GLU A 164 -5.22 -3.23 4.41
CA GLU A 164 -5.91 -3.10 5.69
C GLU A 164 -6.81 -1.84 5.74
N VAL A 165 -6.33 -0.72 5.21
CA VAL A 165 -7.13 0.51 5.05
C VAL A 165 -8.33 0.24 4.13
N GLU A 166 -8.13 -0.45 3.00
CA GLU A 166 -9.19 -0.88 2.10
C GLU A 166 -10.27 -1.67 2.85
N SER A 167 -9.88 -2.72 3.56
CA SER A 167 -10.79 -3.59 4.33
C SER A 167 -11.55 -2.82 5.40
N SER A 168 -10.87 -1.87 6.05
CA SER A 168 -11.46 -0.99 7.06
C SER A 168 -12.50 -0.04 6.47
N ILE A 169 -12.20 0.61 5.34
CA ILE A 169 -13.13 1.51 4.65
C ILE A 169 -14.38 0.74 4.22
N MET A 170 -14.23 -0.46 3.64
CA MET A 170 -15.35 -1.28 3.21
C MET A 170 -16.24 -1.70 4.38
N SER A 171 -15.63 -2.25 5.45
CA SER A 171 -16.37 -2.61 6.67
C SER A 171 -17.15 -1.42 7.26
N SER A 172 -16.66 -0.24 7.06
CA SER A 172 -17.27 0.99 7.57
C SER A 172 -18.37 1.51 6.70
N LEU A 173 -18.25 1.44 5.39
CA LEU A 173 -19.35 1.75 4.48
C LEU A 173 -20.53 0.80 4.72
N ASP A 174 -20.25 -0.48 4.92
CA ASP A 174 -21.26 -1.45 5.30
C ASP A 174 -21.90 -1.13 6.66
N MET A 175 -21.09 -0.76 7.65
CA MET A 175 -21.56 -0.42 9.01
C MET A 175 -22.35 0.88 9.04
N LEU A 176 -21.98 1.90 8.27
CA LEU A 176 -22.61 3.23 8.31
C LEU A 176 -23.83 3.35 7.39
N PHE A 177 -23.84 2.64 6.26
CA PHE A 177 -24.87 2.80 5.25
C PHE A 177 -25.69 1.53 4.99
N LYS A 178 -25.02 0.41 4.67
CA LYS A 178 -25.73 -0.80 4.26
C LYS A 178 -26.51 -1.46 5.39
N ASN A 179 -25.84 -1.79 6.48
CA ASN A 179 -26.45 -2.54 7.59
C ASN A 179 -27.49 -1.74 8.39
N PRO A 180 -27.30 -0.43 8.69
CA PRO A 180 -28.32 0.35 9.37
C PRO A 180 -29.62 0.47 8.58
N ILE A 181 -29.52 0.61 7.24
CA ILE A 181 -30.71 0.65 6.38
C ILE A 181 -31.49 -0.67 6.49
N LEU A 182 -30.80 -1.82 6.34
CA LEU A 182 -31.43 -3.14 6.46
C LEU A 182 -32.08 -3.34 7.85
N ILE A 183 -31.33 -3.03 8.92
CA ILE A 183 -31.85 -3.15 10.29
C ILE A 183 -33.08 -2.26 10.50
N LEU A 184 -33.00 -1.01 10.03
CA LEU A 184 -34.12 -0.05 10.17
C LEU A 184 -35.38 -0.57 9.49
N PHE A 185 -35.28 -1.03 8.23
CA PHE A 185 -36.42 -1.56 7.50
C PHE A 185 -37.00 -2.82 8.15
N TYR A 186 -36.14 -3.76 8.57
CA TYR A 186 -36.61 -4.97 9.26
C TYR A 186 -37.23 -4.63 10.61
N PHE A 187 -36.63 -3.70 11.35
CA PHE A 187 -37.14 -3.30 12.67
C PHE A 187 -38.50 -2.59 12.58
N ILE A 188 -38.69 -1.68 11.62
CA ILE A 188 -39.97 -1.05 11.34
C ILE A 188 -41.02 -2.12 11.01
N THR A 189 -40.67 -3.09 10.16
CA THR A 189 -41.57 -4.19 9.80
C THR A 189 -41.99 -5.01 11.03
N LEU A 190 -41.06 -5.36 11.91
CA LEU A 190 -41.33 -6.09 13.15
C LEU A 190 -42.29 -5.31 14.08
N ILE A 191 -42.08 -3.98 14.22
CA ILE A 191 -42.97 -3.13 15.01
C ILE A 191 -44.39 -3.09 14.40
N CYS A 192 -44.46 -2.96 13.06
CA CYS A 192 -45.74 -2.95 12.35
C CYS A 192 -46.51 -4.27 12.45
N ILE A 193 -45.80 -5.40 12.64
CA ILE A 193 -46.43 -6.70 12.87
C ILE A 193 -46.99 -6.77 14.30
N SER A 194 -46.12 -6.57 15.30
CA SER A 194 -46.46 -6.59 16.71
C SER A 194 -45.48 -5.81 17.55
N TRP A 195 -45.87 -4.68 18.09
CA TRP A 195 -45.01 -3.88 18.96
C TRP A 195 -44.72 -4.58 20.29
N GLN A 196 -45.68 -5.40 20.82
CA GLN A 196 -45.50 -6.17 22.05
C GLN A 196 -44.41 -7.22 21.88
N LEU A 197 -44.47 -7.98 20.78
CA LEU A 197 -43.47 -9.03 20.47
C LEU A 197 -42.11 -8.43 20.21
N THR A 198 -42.07 -7.25 19.57
CA THR A 198 -40.81 -6.54 19.28
C THR A 198 -40.15 -5.98 20.55
N LEU A 199 -40.96 -5.40 21.47
CA LEU A 199 -40.45 -4.94 22.76
C LEU A 199 -39.90 -6.11 23.60
N PHE A 200 -40.61 -7.23 23.61
CA PHE A 200 -40.15 -8.45 24.26
C PHE A 200 -38.82 -8.95 23.67
N THR A 201 -38.69 -8.98 22.34
CA THR A 201 -37.46 -9.38 21.64
C THR A 201 -36.30 -8.46 22.00
N ILE A 202 -36.52 -7.14 22.05
CA ILE A 202 -35.47 -6.16 22.43
C ILE A 202 -34.92 -6.43 23.84
N LEU A 203 -35.76 -6.84 24.77
CA LEU A 203 -35.35 -7.12 26.15
C LEU A 203 -34.32 -8.28 26.22
N PHE A 204 -34.41 -9.24 25.30
CA PHE A 204 -33.54 -10.42 25.28
C PHE A 204 -32.25 -10.21 24.46
N VAL A 205 -32.14 -9.22 23.56
CA VAL A 205 -30.95 -8.97 22.73
C VAL A 205 -29.72 -8.57 23.55
N PRO A 206 -29.76 -7.67 24.56
CA PRO A 206 -28.60 -7.25 25.32
C PRO A 206 -27.84 -8.38 26.04
N PRO A 207 -28.48 -9.34 26.72
CA PRO A 207 -27.79 -10.50 27.32
C PRO A 207 -27.00 -11.30 26.29
N PHE A 208 -27.52 -11.50 25.09
CA PHE A 208 -26.81 -12.20 24.01
C PHE A 208 -25.60 -11.40 23.50
N GLY A 209 -25.76 -10.10 23.31
CA GLY A 209 -24.67 -9.20 22.91
C GLY A 209 -23.54 -9.18 23.94
N TRP A 210 -23.86 -9.14 25.21
CA TRP A 210 -22.88 -9.21 26.30
C TRP A 210 -22.09 -10.53 26.30
N PHE A 211 -22.77 -11.65 26.16
CA PHE A 211 -22.14 -12.97 26.10
C PHE A 211 -21.19 -13.11 24.89
N MET A 212 -21.62 -12.68 23.71
CA MET A 212 -20.79 -12.68 22.50
C MET A 212 -19.59 -11.73 22.62
N GLY A 213 -19.75 -10.61 23.33
CA GLY A 213 -18.67 -9.69 23.64
C GLY A 213 -17.53 -10.29 24.48
N LEU A 214 -17.86 -11.16 25.44
CA LEU A 214 -16.88 -11.89 26.25
C LEU A 214 -16.02 -12.83 25.39
N VAL A 215 -16.63 -13.55 24.45
CA VAL A 215 -15.91 -14.42 23.50
C VAL A 215 -14.98 -13.60 22.61
N GLY A 216 -15.46 -12.49 22.08
CA GLY A 216 -14.68 -11.59 21.21
C GLY A 216 -13.45 -10.99 21.90
N LYS A 217 -13.56 -10.61 23.17
CA LYS A 217 -12.44 -10.03 23.94
C LYS A 217 -11.27 -11.01 24.12
N LYS A 218 -11.57 -12.28 24.42
CA LYS A 218 -10.56 -13.34 24.55
C LYS A 218 -9.91 -13.68 23.20
N LEU A 219 -10.67 -13.68 22.13
CA LEU A 219 -10.18 -13.91 20.78
C LEU A 219 -9.17 -12.84 20.35
N LYS A 220 -9.45 -11.56 20.65
CA LYS A 220 -8.57 -10.44 20.31
C LYS A 220 -7.18 -10.57 20.94
N ALA A 221 -7.11 -10.89 22.23
CA ALA A 221 -5.83 -11.03 22.93
C ALA A 221 -4.93 -12.12 22.31
N GLN A 222 -5.51 -13.28 22.00
CA GLN A 222 -4.76 -14.39 21.40
C GLN A 222 -4.38 -14.15 19.94
N SER A 223 -5.21 -13.44 19.19
CA SER A 223 -4.90 -13.06 17.81
C SER A 223 -3.66 -12.15 17.75
N THR A 224 -3.47 -11.28 18.74
CA THR A 224 -2.27 -10.42 18.83
C THR A 224 -1.01 -11.23 19.09
N GLU A 225 -1.08 -12.24 19.97
CA GLU A 225 0.03 -13.15 20.23
C GLU A 225 0.40 -13.99 19.00
N ALA A 226 -0.60 -14.52 18.27
CA ALA A 226 -0.38 -15.23 17.01
C ALA A 226 0.30 -14.34 15.96
N GLN A 227 -0.04 -13.04 15.90
CA GLN A 227 0.57 -12.07 14.99
C GLN A 227 2.05 -11.83 15.33
N SER A 228 2.42 -11.78 16.62
CA SER A 228 3.82 -11.68 17.04
C SER A 228 4.63 -12.90 16.61
N LEU A 229 4.13 -14.11 16.89
CA LEU A 229 4.78 -15.36 16.48
C LEU A 229 4.93 -15.50 14.95
N TRP A 230 3.97 -15.00 14.19
CA TRP A 230 4.08 -14.92 12.73
C TRP A 230 5.22 -13.99 12.30
N SER A 231 5.34 -12.81 12.93
CA SER A 231 6.44 -11.87 12.65
C SER A 231 7.80 -12.50 12.95
N ASP A 232 7.93 -13.22 14.08
CA ASP A 232 9.17 -13.92 14.44
C ASP A 232 9.53 -15.01 13.41
N THR A 233 8.50 -15.74 12.92
CA THR A 233 8.68 -16.75 11.86
C THR A 233 9.17 -16.12 10.57
N MET A 234 8.61 -14.97 10.16
CA MET A 234 9.03 -14.27 8.94
C MET A 234 10.44 -13.68 9.06
N SER A 235 10.78 -13.09 10.21
CA SER A 235 12.15 -12.60 10.48
C SER A 235 13.19 -13.71 10.37
N MET A 236 12.84 -14.93 10.82
CA MET A 236 13.74 -16.09 10.68
C MET A 236 13.90 -16.53 9.22
N VAL A 237 12.85 -16.45 8.40
CA VAL A 237 12.94 -16.72 6.95
C VAL A 237 13.86 -15.69 6.28
N GLU A 238 13.70 -14.42 6.61
CA GLU A 238 14.54 -13.33 6.08
C GLU A 238 16.00 -13.51 6.47
N GLU A 239 16.30 -13.81 7.76
CA GLU A 239 17.64 -14.14 8.24
C GLU A 239 18.24 -15.32 7.46
N THR A 240 17.44 -16.38 7.26
CA THR A 240 17.87 -17.58 6.53
C THR A 240 18.20 -17.28 5.07
N LEU A 241 17.34 -16.54 4.37
CA LEU A 241 17.55 -16.17 2.97
C LEU A 241 18.77 -15.25 2.80
N GLY A 242 18.95 -14.28 3.68
CA GLY A 242 20.12 -13.40 3.70
C GLY A 242 21.42 -14.14 4.00
N GLY A 243 21.37 -15.14 4.89
CA GLY A 243 22.51 -15.96 5.32
C GLY A 243 22.71 -17.28 4.55
N LEU A 244 21.96 -17.54 3.47
CA LEU A 244 21.89 -18.88 2.85
C LEU A 244 23.26 -19.41 2.42
N ARG A 245 24.14 -18.55 1.87
CA ARG A 245 25.51 -18.94 1.50
C ARG A 245 26.32 -19.40 2.70
N ILE A 246 26.18 -18.73 3.84
CA ILE A 246 26.86 -19.10 5.10
C ILE A 246 26.32 -20.42 5.62
N ILE A 247 24.99 -20.59 5.64
CA ILE A 247 24.35 -21.84 6.08
C ILE A 247 24.86 -23.02 5.26
N LYS A 248 24.97 -22.86 3.93
CA LYS A 248 25.51 -23.88 3.03
C LYS A 248 26.99 -24.16 3.27
N ALA A 249 27.80 -23.09 3.44
CA ALA A 249 29.25 -23.22 3.65
C ALA A 249 29.58 -23.96 4.97
N PHE A 250 28.75 -23.79 5.99
CA PHE A 250 28.94 -24.44 7.31
C PHE A 250 28.10 -25.69 7.51
N CYS A 251 27.37 -26.18 6.49
CA CYS A 251 26.46 -27.33 6.56
C CYS A 251 25.48 -27.24 7.74
N ALA A 252 24.97 -26.02 7.99
CA ALA A 252 24.16 -25.71 9.18
C ALA A 252 22.64 -25.87 8.95
N GLU A 253 22.21 -26.48 7.83
CA GLU A 253 20.79 -26.64 7.47
C GLU A 253 19.99 -27.34 8.57
N GLY A 254 20.54 -28.41 9.15
CA GLY A 254 19.87 -29.14 10.22
C GLY A 254 19.57 -28.27 11.45
N LYS A 255 20.51 -27.41 11.84
CA LYS A 255 20.33 -26.46 12.96
C LYS A 255 19.26 -25.42 12.64
N MET A 256 19.27 -24.86 11.41
CA MET A 256 18.28 -23.86 11.00
C MET A 256 16.89 -24.46 10.87
N ASN A 257 16.77 -25.66 10.29
CA ASN A 257 15.50 -26.38 10.19
C ASN A 257 14.90 -26.66 11.58
N TRP A 258 15.71 -27.12 12.53
CA TRP A 258 15.24 -27.37 13.90
C TRP A 258 14.77 -26.08 14.58
N ARG A 259 15.51 -24.97 14.41
CA ARG A 259 15.15 -23.65 14.97
C ARG A 259 13.85 -23.14 14.37
N PHE A 260 13.69 -23.25 13.04
CA PHE A 260 12.47 -22.87 12.34
C PHE A 260 11.27 -23.73 12.76
N ASP A 261 11.43 -25.06 12.81
CA ASP A 261 10.37 -25.99 13.20
C ASP A 261 9.83 -25.70 14.61
N LYS A 262 10.71 -25.36 15.55
CA LYS A 262 10.32 -24.96 16.89
C LYS A 262 9.40 -23.73 16.88
N VAL A 263 9.82 -22.62 16.27
CA VAL A 263 9.04 -21.38 16.22
C VAL A 263 7.74 -21.56 15.43
N ASN A 264 7.81 -22.27 14.31
CA ASN A 264 6.65 -22.56 13.46
C ASN A 264 5.64 -23.49 14.17
N SER A 265 6.09 -24.41 15.02
CA SER A 265 5.23 -25.24 15.85
C SER A 265 4.53 -24.43 16.94
N GLU A 266 5.23 -23.49 17.58
CA GLU A 266 4.63 -22.56 18.55
C GLU A 266 3.57 -21.66 17.88
N TYR A 267 3.84 -21.16 16.69
CA TYR A 267 2.88 -20.41 15.86
C TYR A 267 1.66 -21.29 15.52
N ARG A 268 1.88 -22.52 15.03
CA ARG A 268 0.80 -23.48 14.71
C ARG A 268 -0.12 -23.69 15.90
N ASP A 269 0.43 -23.94 17.08
CA ASP A 269 -0.37 -24.26 18.27
C ASP A 269 -1.19 -23.04 18.74
N ASN A 270 -0.63 -21.84 18.58
CA ASN A 270 -1.32 -20.59 18.92
C ASN A 270 -2.42 -20.28 17.89
N ILE A 271 -2.12 -20.30 16.59
CA ILE A 271 -3.09 -20.01 15.53
C ILE A 271 -4.22 -21.07 15.50
N MET A 272 -3.92 -22.34 15.84
CA MET A 272 -4.94 -23.38 15.98
C MET A 272 -5.95 -23.01 17.07
N ARG A 273 -5.49 -22.56 18.25
CA ARG A 273 -6.38 -22.10 19.34
C ARG A 273 -7.22 -20.89 18.92
N VAL A 274 -6.62 -19.95 18.20
CA VAL A 274 -7.32 -18.76 17.65
C VAL A 274 -8.40 -19.21 16.69
N ASN A 275 -8.08 -20.07 15.72
CA ASN A 275 -9.01 -20.55 14.70
C ASN A 275 -10.16 -21.37 15.29
N ILE A 276 -9.87 -22.27 16.25
CA ILE A 276 -10.93 -23.04 16.95
C ILE A 276 -11.93 -22.09 17.62
N ARG A 277 -11.44 -21.07 18.35
CA ARG A 277 -12.33 -20.09 19.00
C ARG A 277 -13.09 -19.22 18.01
N GLN A 278 -12.46 -18.85 16.89
CA GLN A 278 -13.13 -18.12 15.82
C GLN A 278 -14.25 -18.96 15.20
N GLN A 279 -14.00 -20.25 14.97
CA GLN A 279 -15.01 -21.17 14.43
C GLN A 279 -16.15 -21.43 15.42
N MET A 280 -15.88 -21.39 16.73
CA MET A 280 -16.94 -21.51 17.75
C MET A 280 -17.92 -20.33 17.75
N ALA A 281 -17.51 -19.15 17.26
CA ALA A 281 -18.38 -17.97 17.27
C ALA A 281 -19.64 -18.16 16.42
N HIS A 282 -19.56 -18.88 15.29
CA HIS A 282 -20.71 -19.16 14.42
C HIS A 282 -21.73 -20.11 15.07
N PRO A 283 -21.35 -21.33 15.50
CA PRO A 283 -22.29 -22.24 16.19
C PRO A 283 -22.89 -21.64 17.45
N MET A 284 -22.10 -20.88 18.23
CA MET A 284 -22.61 -20.20 19.42
C MET A 284 -23.65 -19.14 19.08
N SER A 285 -23.39 -18.34 18.05
CA SER A 285 -24.37 -17.32 17.62
C SER A 285 -25.64 -17.97 17.06
N GLU A 286 -25.52 -19.11 16.38
CA GLU A 286 -26.66 -19.87 15.87
C GLU A 286 -27.48 -20.50 17.01
N PHE A 287 -26.82 -21.12 17.99
CA PHE A 287 -27.47 -21.65 19.18
C PHE A 287 -28.22 -20.57 19.98
N LEU A 288 -27.55 -19.44 20.25
CA LEU A 288 -28.19 -18.30 20.92
C LEU A 288 -29.37 -17.73 20.10
N GLY A 289 -29.19 -17.61 18.76
CA GLY A 289 -30.26 -17.22 17.86
C GLY A 289 -31.45 -18.17 17.91
N THR A 290 -31.21 -19.46 17.96
CA THR A 290 -32.27 -20.48 18.11
C THR A 290 -33.00 -20.34 19.46
N ILE A 291 -32.27 -20.13 20.56
CA ILE A 291 -32.90 -19.86 21.87
C ILE A 291 -33.81 -18.63 21.79
N LEU A 292 -33.32 -17.55 21.17
CA LEU A 292 -34.15 -16.34 20.97
C LEU A 292 -35.42 -16.65 20.17
N ILE A 293 -35.28 -17.40 19.07
CA ILE A 293 -36.42 -17.81 18.24
C ILE A 293 -37.43 -18.63 19.07
N VAL A 294 -36.97 -19.59 19.86
CA VAL A 294 -37.84 -20.43 20.73
C VAL A 294 -38.57 -19.58 21.77
N VAL A 295 -37.86 -18.65 22.42
CA VAL A 295 -38.45 -17.74 23.43
C VAL A 295 -39.49 -16.81 22.79
N VAL A 296 -39.19 -16.25 21.60
CA VAL A 296 -40.09 -15.40 20.83
C VAL A 296 -41.29 -16.20 20.30
N LEU A 297 -41.06 -17.45 19.85
CA LEU A 297 -42.14 -18.35 19.42
C LEU A 297 -43.08 -18.70 20.57
N TRP A 298 -42.54 -18.98 21.77
CA TRP A 298 -43.33 -19.26 22.95
C TRP A 298 -44.24 -18.06 23.33
N PHE A 299 -43.67 -16.87 23.46
CA PHE A 299 -44.43 -15.66 23.79
C PHE A 299 -45.42 -15.28 22.66
N GLY A 300 -44.96 -15.40 21.39
CA GLY A 300 -45.82 -15.18 20.23
C GLY A 300 -46.97 -16.21 20.17
N GLY A 301 -46.70 -17.47 20.53
CA GLY A 301 -47.71 -18.52 20.63
C GLY A 301 -48.81 -18.19 21.63
N ILE A 302 -48.48 -17.59 22.77
CA ILE A 302 -49.48 -17.08 23.75
C ILE A 302 -50.34 -15.99 23.10
N LEU A 303 -49.71 -15.06 22.33
CA LEU A 303 -50.48 -13.99 21.64
C LEU A 303 -51.45 -14.52 20.57
N VAL A 304 -51.11 -15.67 19.95
CA VAL A 304 -52.01 -16.35 18.97
C VAL A 304 -53.08 -17.16 19.68
N LEU A 305 -52.66 -18.09 20.54
CA LEU A 305 -53.56 -19.13 21.08
C LEU A 305 -54.50 -18.58 22.17
N ASP A 306 -53.97 -17.73 23.07
CA ASP A 306 -54.70 -17.24 24.22
C ASP A 306 -55.42 -15.90 23.96
N TYR A 307 -54.82 -15.03 23.16
CA TYR A 307 -55.31 -13.68 22.94
C TYR A 307 -55.87 -13.42 21.53
N GLY A 308 -55.63 -14.29 20.54
CA GLY A 308 -56.10 -14.15 19.16
C GLY A 308 -55.69 -12.86 18.45
N ARG A 309 -54.58 -12.24 18.88
CA ARG A 309 -54.11 -10.93 18.37
C ARG A 309 -53.29 -11.02 17.09
N ILE A 310 -52.72 -12.17 16.79
CA ILE A 310 -51.83 -12.43 15.64
C ILE A 310 -52.21 -13.79 15.10
N ASP A 311 -52.21 -13.99 13.79
CA ASP A 311 -52.40 -15.29 13.14
C ASP A 311 -51.08 -16.07 13.01
N GLY A 312 -51.17 -17.40 12.90
CA GLY A 312 -50.00 -18.30 12.81
C GLY A 312 -49.02 -17.98 11.70
N PRO A 313 -49.48 -17.77 10.45
CA PRO A 313 -48.62 -17.36 9.34
C PRO A 313 -47.85 -16.06 9.60
N THR A 314 -48.44 -15.08 10.25
CA THR A 314 -47.80 -13.81 10.60
C THR A 314 -46.70 -13.98 11.65
N ILE A 315 -46.81 -14.92 12.60
CA ILE A 315 -45.68 -15.25 13.50
C ILE A 315 -44.52 -15.85 12.72
N ILE A 316 -44.76 -16.75 11.78
CA ILE A 316 -43.70 -17.34 10.96
C ILE A 316 -42.98 -16.24 10.19
N PHE A 317 -43.72 -15.31 9.58
CA PHE A 317 -43.16 -14.14 8.93
C PHE A 317 -42.32 -13.28 9.91
N TYR A 318 -42.83 -13.01 11.11
CA TYR A 318 -42.07 -12.30 12.16
C TYR A 318 -40.75 -12.97 12.48
N LEU A 319 -40.70 -14.30 12.66
CA LEU A 319 -39.51 -15.06 12.96
C LEU A 319 -38.48 -15.04 11.81
N VAL A 320 -38.96 -15.10 10.56
CA VAL A 320 -38.08 -14.97 9.37
C VAL A 320 -37.46 -13.58 9.30
N MET A 321 -38.26 -12.54 9.59
CA MET A 321 -37.74 -11.17 9.63
C MET A 321 -36.73 -10.96 10.76
N LEU A 322 -37.01 -11.51 11.95
CA LEU A 322 -36.11 -11.47 13.10
C LEU A 322 -34.78 -12.19 12.80
N TYR A 323 -34.83 -13.38 12.19
CA TYR A 323 -33.65 -14.10 11.77
C TYR A 323 -32.81 -13.30 10.76
N SER A 324 -33.45 -12.56 9.87
CA SER A 324 -32.80 -11.74 8.85
C SER A 324 -31.96 -10.59 9.43
N ILE A 325 -32.24 -10.13 10.67
CA ILE A 325 -31.48 -9.09 11.37
C ILE A 325 -30.13 -9.61 11.86
N ILE A 326 -29.99 -10.91 12.09
CA ILE A 326 -28.77 -11.51 12.67
C ILE A 326 -27.53 -11.23 11.79
N ASN A 327 -27.65 -11.35 10.47
CA ASN A 327 -26.52 -11.15 9.55
C ASN A 327 -26.01 -9.70 9.55
N PRO A 328 -26.83 -8.64 9.39
CA PRO A 328 -26.39 -7.25 9.57
C PRO A 328 -25.70 -6.99 10.92
N LEU A 329 -26.21 -7.58 12.02
CA LEU A 329 -25.59 -7.42 13.34
C LEU A 329 -24.21 -8.07 13.45
N LYS A 330 -23.96 -9.23 12.81
CA LYS A 330 -22.64 -9.85 12.73
C LYS A 330 -21.62 -8.97 12.02
N GLU A 331 -22.03 -8.25 10.97
CA GLU A 331 -21.13 -7.36 10.23
C GLU A 331 -20.68 -6.14 11.08
N PHE A 332 -21.49 -5.69 12.05
CA PHE A 332 -21.03 -4.68 13.02
C PHE A 332 -19.85 -5.17 13.87
N SER A 333 -19.89 -6.43 14.30
CA SER A 333 -18.78 -7.03 15.06
C SER A 333 -17.51 -7.11 14.23
N LYS A 334 -17.61 -7.44 12.94
CA LYS A 334 -16.50 -7.47 12.00
C LYS A 334 -15.92 -6.07 11.77
N ALA A 335 -16.78 -5.06 11.62
CA ALA A 335 -16.37 -3.67 11.48
C ALA A 335 -15.64 -3.17 12.74
N SER A 336 -16.08 -3.56 13.93
CA SER A 336 -15.40 -3.22 15.20
C SER A 336 -13.96 -3.70 15.28
N TYR A 337 -13.60 -4.76 14.57
CA TYR A 337 -12.25 -5.28 14.46
C TYR A 337 -11.45 -4.60 13.34
N ASN A 338 -12.05 -4.48 12.15
CA ASN A 338 -11.36 -3.97 10.96
C ASN A 338 -11.08 -2.46 11.03
N ILE A 339 -11.97 -1.68 11.63
CA ILE A 339 -11.81 -0.22 11.70
C ILE A 339 -10.56 0.21 12.49
N PRO A 340 -10.31 -0.25 13.73
CA PRO A 340 -9.09 0.09 14.46
C PRO A 340 -7.82 -0.37 13.74
N LYS A 341 -7.85 -1.54 13.10
CA LYS A 341 -6.71 -2.08 12.34
C LYS A 341 -6.38 -1.19 11.14
N GLY A 342 -7.40 -0.79 10.37
CA GLY A 342 -7.20 0.13 9.25
C GLY A 342 -6.78 1.53 9.67
N LEU A 343 -7.23 2.04 10.83
CA LEU A 343 -6.77 3.31 11.37
C LEU A 343 -5.28 3.27 11.72
N ALA A 344 -4.81 2.22 12.38
CA ALA A 344 -3.40 2.03 12.68
C ALA A 344 -2.55 1.94 11.39
N SER A 345 -3.05 1.26 10.36
CA SER A 345 -2.40 1.21 9.05
C SER A 345 -2.40 2.58 8.35
N MET A 346 -3.49 3.34 8.45
CA MET A 346 -3.56 4.69 7.90
C MET A 346 -2.60 5.65 8.59
N GLU A 347 -2.43 5.55 9.92
CA GLU A 347 -1.44 6.33 10.65
C GLU A 347 -0.01 6.06 10.15
N ARG A 348 0.34 4.79 9.87
CA ARG A 348 1.64 4.44 9.28
C ARG A 348 1.81 4.99 7.86
N ILE A 349 0.76 4.96 7.06
CA ILE A 349 0.72 5.56 5.72
C ILE A 349 0.90 7.08 5.82
N ASP A 350 0.19 7.73 6.73
CA ASP A 350 0.24 9.18 6.92
C ASP A 350 1.63 9.65 7.40
N LYS A 351 2.38 8.84 8.14
CA LYS A 351 3.80 9.14 8.46
C LYS A 351 4.66 9.32 7.21
N ILE A 352 4.39 8.57 6.13
CA ILE A 352 5.08 8.80 4.85
C ILE A 352 4.50 10.02 4.14
N LEU A 353 3.18 10.12 4.03
CA LEU A 353 2.52 11.19 3.27
C LEU A 353 2.79 12.58 3.86
N GLN A 354 2.94 12.68 5.19
CA GLN A 354 3.21 13.92 5.92
C GLN A 354 4.71 14.15 6.17
N ALA A 355 5.59 13.19 5.82
CA ALA A 355 7.02 13.35 5.99
C ALA A 355 7.50 14.65 5.30
N GLU A 356 8.35 15.40 5.96
CA GLU A 356 8.92 16.61 5.40
C GLU A 356 9.83 16.30 4.21
N VAL A 357 9.72 17.10 3.17
CA VAL A 357 10.69 17.12 2.08
C VAL A 357 11.78 18.11 2.50
N GLU A 358 12.91 17.61 2.96
CA GLU A 358 14.01 18.45 3.46
C GLU A 358 14.60 19.33 2.36
N ILE A 359 14.78 18.75 1.16
CA ILE A 359 15.34 19.45 0.01
C ILE A 359 14.21 20.03 -0.81
N LYS A 360 13.99 21.34 -0.68
CA LYS A 360 12.98 22.10 -1.43
C LYS A 360 13.64 23.28 -2.13
N ASP A 361 13.08 23.69 -3.26
CA ASP A 361 13.40 24.96 -3.85
C ASP A 361 12.89 26.11 -2.96
N LYS A 362 13.61 27.22 -2.93
CA LYS A 362 13.12 28.46 -2.35
C LYS A 362 11.91 28.99 -3.15
N GLU A 363 11.14 29.91 -2.60
CA GLU A 363 9.99 30.51 -3.30
C GLU A 363 10.39 31.15 -4.63
N ASN A 364 11.60 31.72 -4.71
CA ASN A 364 12.20 32.29 -5.91
C ASN A 364 13.62 31.72 -6.07
N PRO A 365 13.77 30.51 -6.62
CA PRO A 365 15.08 29.92 -6.79
C PRO A 365 15.84 30.62 -7.94
N GLU A 366 17.15 30.68 -7.82
CA GLU A 366 18.00 31.13 -8.92
C GLU A 366 18.10 30.02 -9.98
N HIS A 367 18.04 30.42 -11.26
CA HIS A 367 18.13 29.50 -12.39
C HIS A 367 19.52 29.54 -13.01
N ILE A 368 20.12 28.36 -13.23
CA ILE A 368 21.42 28.21 -13.86
C ILE A 368 21.29 27.35 -15.13
N ALA A 369 21.58 27.92 -16.28
CA ALA A 369 21.46 27.23 -17.57
C ALA A 369 22.78 26.53 -17.99
N SER A 370 23.94 27.02 -17.54
CA SER A 370 25.28 26.53 -17.90
C SER A 370 26.21 26.63 -16.70
N PHE A 371 27.27 25.85 -16.72
CA PHE A 371 28.36 25.91 -15.76
C PHE A 371 29.59 26.57 -16.40
N GLU A 372 30.07 27.71 -15.84
CA GLU A 372 31.05 28.55 -16.50
C GLU A 372 32.38 28.66 -15.77
N HIS A 373 32.45 28.55 -14.45
CA HIS A 373 33.64 28.90 -13.67
C HIS A 373 34.13 27.77 -12.77
N GLN A 374 33.48 27.47 -11.65
CA GLN A 374 34.00 26.56 -10.65
C GLN A 374 32.92 26.01 -9.70
N ILE A 375 33.26 24.90 -9.03
CA ILE A 375 32.58 24.39 -7.84
C ILE A 375 33.42 24.76 -6.64
N GLU A 376 32.82 25.33 -5.60
CA GLU A 376 33.56 25.74 -4.38
C GLU A 376 32.87 25.19 -3.13
N PHE A 377 33.66 24.57 -2.27
CA PHE A 377 33.29 24.24 -0.87
C PHE A 377 33.95 25.26 0.03
N ARG A 378 33.15 25.99 0.82
CA ARG A 378 33.61 27.04 1.71
C ARG A 378 33.20 26.72 3.14
N HIS A 379 34.20 26.35 3.97
CA HIS A 379 34.04 25.99 5.38
C HIS A 379 32.95 24.94 5.63
N VAL A 380 32.82 23.92 4.76
CA VAL A 380 31.73 22.97 4.79
C VAL A 380 31.92 21.94 5.90
N SER A 381 30.96 21.89 6.83
CA SER A 381 30.80 20.78 7.80
C SER A 381 29.45 20.10 7.56
N PHE A 382 29.47 18.77 7.58
CA PHE A 382 28.27 17.96 7.37
C PHE A 382 28.17 16.78 8.33
N ALA A 383 26.97 16.54 8.83
CA ALA A 383 26.63 15.43 9.71
C ALA A 383 25.38 14.69 9.22
N TYR A 384 25.37 13.38 9.41
CA TYR A 384 24.13 12.61 9.33
C TYR A 384 23.43 12.60 10.69
N THR A 385 22.10 12.62 10.67
CA THR A 385 21.29 12.42 11.88
C THR A 385 21.19 10.92 12.17
N ASP A 386 21.56 10.49 13.37
CA ASP A 386 21.32 9.12 13.80
C ASP A 386 19.82 8.89 14.01
N ASN A 387 19.26 7.92 13.30
CA ASN A 387 17.82 7.60 13.36
C ASN A 387 17.34 7.07 14.73
N LYS A 388 18.27 6.72 15.66
CA LYS A 388 17.92 6.16 16.97
C LYS A 388 18.03 7.17 18.09
N SER A 389 19.02 8.07 18.01
CA SER A 389 19.34 9.03 19.07
C SER A 389 19.05 10.49 18.70
N ASP A 390 18.68 10.76 17.44
CA ASP A 390 18.58 12.12 16.86
C ASP A 390 19.88 12.94 16.99
N GLU A 391 21.03 12.29 17.27
CA GLU A 391 22.31 12.95 17.38
C GLU A 391 22.97 13.17 16.02
N LEU A 392 23.70 14.28 15.90
CA LEU A 392 24.46 14.63 14.70
C LEU A 392 25.82 13.92 14.69
N ILE A 393 26.05 13.05 13.72
CA ILE A 393 27.33 12.38 13.49
C ILE A 393 28.06 13.12 12.39
N TYR A 394 29.04 13.96 12.76
CA TYR A 394 29.84 14.74 11.81
C TYR A 394 30.75 13.84 11.00
N VAL A 395 30.56 13.87 9.66
CA VAL A 395 31.34 13.11 8.67
C VAL A 395 32.31 14.02 7.90
N LEU A 396 31.95 15.29 7.69
CA LEU A 396 32.84 16.31 7.09
C LEU A 396 33.04 17.45 8.06
N ARG A 397 34.26 17.99 8.12
CA ARG A 397 34.67 19.01 9.07
C ARG A 397 35.54 20.05 8.37
N ASP A 398 35.03 21.26 8.23
CA ASP A 398 35.74 22.43 7.69
C ASP A 398 36.42 22.15 6.32
N ILE A 399 35.63 21.62 5.37
CA ILE A 399 36.12 21.36 4.01
C ILE A 399 36.19 22.67 3.24
N ASN A 400 37.40 22.94 2.70
CA ASN A 400 37.67 24.06 1.81
C ASN A 400 38.29 23.54 0.52
N LEU A 401 37.61 23.65 -0.63
CA LEU A 401 38.05 23.14 -1.93
C LEU A 401 37.47 23.96 -3.07
N VAL A 402 38.29 24.30 -4.05
CA VAL A 402 37.87 24.92 -5.32
C VAL A 402 38.19 23.95 -6.46
N ILE A 403 37.20 23.70 -7.31
CA ILE A 403 37.30 22.82 -8.49
C ILE A 403 37.00 23.66 -9.73
N PRO A 404 38.04 24.15 -10.46
CA PRO A 404 37.85 24.97 -11.65
C PRO A 404 37.21 24.19 -12.80
N LYS A 405 36.48 24.90 -13.69
CA LYS A 405 35.90 24.32 -14.92
C LYS A 405 36.96 23.59 -15.74
N GLY A 406 36.61 22.41 -16.21
CA GLY A 406 37.48 21.56 -17.06
C GLY A 406 38.60 20.84 -16.31
N LYS A 407 38.65 20.95 -14.98
CA LYS A 407 39.65 20.24 -14.16
C LYS A 407 39.08 18.94 -13.58
N THR A 408 40.01 17.98 -13.40
CA THR A 408 39.73 16.72 -12.70
C THR A 408 40.31 16.77 -11.30
N VAL A 409 39.46 16.70 -10.28
CA VAL A 409 39.85 16.59 -8.87
C VAL A 409 39.52 15.18 -8.37
N ALA A 410 40.54 14.51 -7.82
CA ALA A 410 40.37 13.17 -7.25
C ALA A 410 40.32 13.21 -5.72
N LEU A 411 39.36 12.55 -5.12
CA LEU A 411 39.24 12.35 -3.68
C LEU A 411 39.74 10.94 -3.32
N VAL A 412 40.75 10.87 -2.47
CA VAL A 412 41.34 9.61 -1.99
C VAL A 412 41.33 9.56 -0.46
N GLY A 413 41.37 8.37 0.11
CA GLY A 413 41.39 8.19 1.57
C GLY A 413 40.82 6.83 1.96
N GLN A 414 40.93 6.50 3.23
CA GLN A 414 40.36 5.27 3.80
C GLN A 414 38.84 5.22 3.65
N SER A 415 38.26 4.01 3.73
CA SER A 415 36.80 3.85 3.81
C SER A 415 36.27 4.60 5.03
N GLY A 416 35.16 5.30 4.87
CA GLY A 416 34.55 6.11 5.94
C GLY A 416 35.18 7.50 6.12
N SER A 417 36.15 7.94 5.30
CA SER A 417 36.75 9.28 5.41
C SER A 417 35.89 10.45 4.91
N GLY A 418 34.68 10.16 4.36
CA GLY A 418 33.72 11.18 3.92
C GLY A 418 33.73 11.49 2.42
N LYS A 419 34.45 10.72 1.57
CA LYS A 419 34.56 10.95 0.12
C LYS A 419 33.21 10.97 -0.60
N SER A 420 32.42 9.91 -0.48
CA SER A 420 31.10 9.80 -1.14
C SER A 420 30.13 10.84 -0.58
N THR A 421 30.17 11.12 0.72
CA THR A 421 29.39 12.18 1.34
C THR A 421 29.71 13.55 0.70
N MET A 422 30.99 13.84 0.47
CA MET A 422 31.39 15.12 -0.13
C MET A 422 30.85 15.29 -1.55
N VAL A 423 30.88 14.24 -2.38
CA VAL A 423 30.35 14.33 -3.76
C VAL A 423 28.82 14.39 -3.79
N ASP A 424 28.13 13.81 -2.81
CA ASP A 424 26.67 13.85 -2.68
C ASP A 424 26.14 15.26 -2.33
N LEU A 425 26.97 16.14 -1.78
CA LEU A 425 26.60 17.54 -1.50
C LEU A 425 26.52 18.40 -2.77
N ILE A 426 27.26 18.06 -3.86
CA ILE A 426 27.29 18.81 -5.10
C ILE A 426 25.90 18.81 -5.79
N PRO A 427 25.21 17.66 -5.99
CA PRO A 427 23.84 17.61 -6.54
C PRO A 427 22.77 17.97 -5.50
N ARG A 428 23.18 18.47 -4.33
CA ARG A 428 22.29 18.79 -3.22
C ARG A 428 21.36 17.62 -2.88
N TYR A 429 21.96 16.43 -2.62
CA TYR A 429 21.19 15.31 -2.05
C TYR A 429 20.97 15.53 -0.55
N TYR A 430 21.84 16.30 0.07
CA TYR A 430 21.80 16.74 1.47
C TYR A 430 22.17 18.22 1.54
N ASP A 431 21.67 18.94 2.55
CA ASP A 431 22.06 20.30 2.89
C ASP A 431 23.11 20.30 4.00
N VAL A 432 24.15 21.14 3.87
CA VAL A 432 25.23 21.26 4.85
C VAL A 432 24.74 21.93 6.14
N GLN A 433 25.32 21.54 7.28
CA GLN A 433 25.06 22.17 8.58
C GLN A 433 25.80 23.49 8.72
N GLU A 434 27.06 23.56 8.27
CA GLU A 434 27.88 24.75 8.34
C GLU A 434 28.57 24.98 6.99
N GLY A 435 28.86 26.25 6.68
CA GLY A 435 29.46 26.63 5.41
C GLY A 435 28.51 26.57 4.23
N GLU A 436 29.08 26.55 3.03
CA GLU A 436 28.30 26.60 1.78
C GLU A 436 29.00 25.84 0.64
N VAL A 437 28.20 25.24 -0.22
CA VAL A 437 28.64 24.68 -1.51
C VAL A 437 28.14 25.62 -2.60
N LEU A 438 29.04 26.09 -3.44
CA LEU A 438 28.76 27.08 -4.48
C LEU A 438 29.04 26.49 -5.85
N ILE A 439 28.19 26.83 -6.82
CA ILE A 439 28.42 26.61 -8.25
C ILE A 439 28.40 27.96 -8.92
N ASP A 440 29.51 28.32 -9.55
CA ASP A 440 29.72 29.65 -10.19
C ASP A 440 29.42 30.82 -9.24
N GLY A 441 29.71 30.64 -7.94
CA GLY A 441 29.50 31.63 -6.90
C GLY A 441 28.07 31.66 -6.30
N ILE A 442 27.14 30.86 -6.83
CA ILE A 442 25.78 30.75 -6.30
C ILE A 442 25.68 29.54 -5.38
N ASN A 443 25.11 29.74 -4.19
CA ASN A 443 24.92 28.65 -3.23
C ASN A 443 23.93 27.62 -3.78
N VAL A 444 24.25 26.32 -3.73
CA VAL A 444 23.37 25.23 -4.22
C VAL A 444 22.00 25.23 -3.52
N LYS A 445 21.89 25.82 -2.30
CA LYS A 445 20.61 26.00 -1.60
C LYS A 445 19.69 27.03 -2.25
N ASP A 446 20.25 27.92 -3.06
CA ASP A 446 19.54 29.00 -3.71
C ASP A 446 19.16 28.66 -5.15
N LEU A 447 19.82 27.65 -5.74
CA LEU A 447 19.55 27.15 -7.07
C LEU A 447 18.27 26.29 -7.13
N ALA A 448 17.56 26.38 -8.27
CA ALA A 448 16.53 25.42 -8.61
C ALA A 448 17.15 24.00 -8.71
N VAL A 449 16.67 23.06 -7.92
CA VAL A 449 17.25 21.70 -7.80
C VAL A 449 17.28 20.98 -9.14
N ASN A 450 16.26 21.18 -9.99
CA ASN A 450 16.22 20.56 -11.31
C ASN A 450 17.34 21.08 -12.21
N ASP A 451 17.56 22.42 -12.25
CA ASP A 451 18.59 23.03 -13.09
C ASP A 451 19.99 22.59 -12.61
N LEU A 452 20.22 22.64 -11.30
CA LEU A 452 21.44 22.12 -10.67
C LEU A 452 21.74 20.68 -11.10
N ARG A 453 20.75 19.79 -10.97
CA ARG A 453 20.94 18.36 -11.28
C ARG A 453 21.02 18.07 -12.76
N GLN A 454 20.49 18.94 -13.63
CA GLN A 454 20.71 18.82 -15.08
C GLN A 454 22.16 19.04 -15.48
N LEU A 455 22.88 19.92 -14.79
CA LEU A 455 24.32 20.17 -15.04
C LEU A 455 25.22 19.02 -14.60
N ILE A 456 24.73 18.06 -13.81
CA ILE A 456 25.55 17.03 -13.16
C ILE A 456 25.21 15.64 -13.73
N GLY A 457 26.23 14.91 -14.12
CA GLY A 457 26.16 13.47 -14.44
C GLY A 457 26.82 12.67 -13.34
N ASN A 458 26.19 11.57 -12.95
CA ASN A 458 26.70 10.68 -11.90
C ASN A 458 26.92 9.27 -12.43
N VAL A 459 28.10 8.72 -12.17
CA VAL A 459 28.44 7.32 -12.42
C VAL A 459 28.82 6.69 -11.09
N ASN A 460 27.89 5.93 -10.52
CA ASN A 460 28.03 5.33 -9.20
C ASN A 460 28.86 4.05 -9.23
N GLN A 461 29.34 3.65 -8.06
CA GLN A 461 30.05 2.40 -7.82
C GLN A 461 29.23 1.19 -8.29
N GLU A 462 27.99 1.10 -7.88
CA GLU A 462 27.03 0.11 -8.36
C GLU A 462 26.18 0.71 -9.49
N ALA A 463 26.33 0.14 -10.69
CA ALA A 463 25.55 0.55 -11.85
C ALA A 463 24.09 0.09 -11.71
N ILE A 464 23.22 1.00 -11.27
CA ILE A 464 21.80 0.76 -11.14
C ILE A 464 21.14 0.91 -12.49
N LEU A 465 20.59 -0.20 -13.02
CA LEU A 465 19.82 -0.23 -14.26
C LEU A 465 18.36 -0.61 -13.96
N PHE A 466 17.44 -0.05 -14.73
CA PHE A 466 16.02 -0.33 -14.61
C PHE A 466 15.64 -1.55 -15.46
N ASN A 467 14.59 -2.25 -15.04
CA ASN A 467 14.03 -3.37 -15.80
C ASN A 467 13.31 -2.84 -17.05
N ALA A 468 14.11 -2.50 -18.06
CA ALA A 468 13.70 -1.92 -19.32
C ALA A 468 14.71 -2.35 -20.41
N SER A 469 14.59 -1.80 -21.63
CA SER A 469 15.54 -2.05 -22.72
C SER A 469 16.88 -1.33 -22.50
N PHE A 470 17.91 -1.69 -23.27
CA PHE A 470 19.16 -0.90 -23.33
C PHE A 470 18.88 0.54 -23.74
N LYS A 471 18.04 0.72 -24.75
CA LYS A 471 17.62 2.02 -25.25
C LYS A 471 17.02 2.90 -24.14
N ASP A 472 16.06 2.36 -23.40
CA ASP A 472 15.41 3.09 -22.31
C ASP A 472 16.34 3.42 -21.15
N ASN A 473 17.29 2.53 -20.85
CA ASN A 473 18.31 2.79 -19.84
C ASN A 473 19.30 3.88 -20.26
N ILE A 474 19.72 3.93 -21.52
CA ILE A 474 20.66 4.96 -22.00
C ILE A 474 19.98 6.32 -22.08
N ARG A 475 18.74 6.41 -22.61
CA ARG A 475 18.00 7.68 -22.75
C ARG A 475 17.34 8.17 -21.45
N PHE A 476 17.57 7.52 -20.32
CA PHE A 476 16.88 7.79 -19.05
C PHE A 476 16.95 9.27 -18.60
N GLY A 477 18.04 9.97 -18.88
CA GLY A 477 18.23 11.38 -18.53
C GLY A 477 17.74 12.38 -19.56
N LYS A 478 17.40 11.93 -20.79
CA LYS A 478 16.93 12.77 -21.91
C LYS A 478 16.04 11.93 -22.81
N THR A 479 14.73 12.13 -22.69
CA THR A 479 13.71 11.24 -23.31
C THR A 479 13.51 11.45 -24.82
N ASP A 480 13.89 12.58 -25.35
CA ASP A 480 13.80 12.98 -26.77
C ASP A 480 14.99 12.57 -27.63
N ALA A 481 15.76 11.60 -27.16
CA ALA A 481 16.95 11.07 -27.82
C ALA A 481 16.63 10.37 -29.14
N THR A 482 17.43 10.65 -30.17
CA THR A 482 17.43 9.89 -31.43
C THR A 482 18.16 8.56 -31.26
N ASP A 483 17.84 7.58 -32.11
CA ASP A 483 18.53 6.28 -32.09
C ASP A 483 20.04 6.41 -32.42
N GLU A 484 20.38 7.43 -33.24
CA GLU A 484 21.78 7.74 -33.58
C GLU A 484 22.56 8.28 -32.37
N GLU A 485 21.97 9.19 -31.58
CA GLU A 485 22.57 9.71 -30.34
C GLU A 485 22.81 8.58 -29.31
N ILE A 486 21.83 7.68 -29.16
CA ILE A 486 21.93 6.53 -28.27
C ILE A 486 23.05 5.57 -28.73
N ALA A 487 23.10 5.27 -30.03
CA ALA A 487 24.13 4.41 -30.60
C ALA A 487 25.53 5.02 -30.45
N ASN A 488 25.65 6.35 -30.64
CA ASN A 488 26.92 7.04 -30.47
C ASN A 488 27.38 7.03 -29.00
N ALA A 489 26.49 7.28 -28.05
CA ALA A 489 26.78 7.18 -26.63
C ALA A 489 27.25 5.76 -26.25
N ALA A 490 26.59 4.73 -26.79
CA ALA A 490 26.99 3.33 -26.58
C ALA A 490 28.35 3.00 -27.18
N LYS A 491 28.70 3.54 -28.34
CA LYS A 491 30.02 3.39 -28.96
C LYS A 491 31.14 4.00 -28.11
N ILE A 492 30.94 5.24 -27.64
CA ILE A 492 31.92 5.93 -26.78
C ILE A 492 32.10 5.17 -25.45
N ALA A 493 31.03 4.60 -24.91
CA ALA A 493 31.03 3.80 -23.68
C ALA A 493 31.54 2.36 -23.88
N ASN A 494 32.00 1.98 -25.06
CA ASN A 494 32.39 0.60 -25.42
C ASN A 494 31.26 -0.42 -25.17
N ALA A 495 30.01 0.00 -25.28
CA ALA A 495 28.82 -0.82 -25.04
C ALA A 495 28.16 -1.34 -26.34
N TYR A 496 28.39 -0.69 -27.45
CA TYR A 496 27.70 -0.93 -28.73
C TYR A 496 27.78 -2.39 -29.19
N ASP A 497 28.99 -2.99 -29.16
CA ASP A 497 29.23 -4.30 -29.74
C ASP A 497 28.47 -5.42 -28.98
N PHE A 498 28.44 -5.39 -27.66
CA PHE A 498 27.69 -6.40 -26.92
C PHE A 498 26.16 -6.15 -26.95
N ILE A 499 25.74 -4.88 -27.08
CA ILE A 499 24.33 -4.56 -27.27
C ILE A 499 23.86 -5.12 -28.62
N MET A 500 24.60 -4.90 -29.71
CA MET A 500 24.24 -5.40 -31.04
C MET A 500 24.32 -6.93 -31.18
N LYS A 501 25.08 -7.61 -30.30
CA LYS A 501 25.10 -9.07 -30.21
C LYS A 501 23.91 -9.65 -29.42
N SER A 502 23.11 -8.82 -28.74
CA SER A 502 21.91 -9.26 -28.03
C SER A 502 20.75 -9.52 -29.01
N GLU A 503 19.76 -10.30 -28.60
CA GLU A 503 18.69 -10.85 -29.45
C GLU A 503 17.92 -9.78 -30.25
N HIS A 504 17.67 -8.61 -29.63
CA HIS A 504 16.95 -7.49 -30.25
C HIS A 504 17.76 -6.17 -30.23
N GLY A 505 19.10 -6.25 -30.17
CA GLY A 505 19.96 -5.07 -30.11
C GLY A 505 19.56 -4.12 -28.97
N PHE A 506 19.36 -2.83 -29.28
CA PHE A 506 19.01 -1.81 -28.30
C PHE A 506 17.64 -2.02 -27.62
N ASP A 507 16.72 -2.75 -28.24
CA ASP A 507 15.40 -3.04 -27.68
C ASP A 507 15.39 -4.30 -26.77
N THR A 508 16.53 -4.95 -26.58
CA THR A 508 16.65 -6.10 -25.68
C THR A 508 16.43 -5.69 -24.23
N GLY A 509 15.50 -6.36 -23.55
CA GLY A 509 15.26 -6.19 -22.11
C GLY A 509 16.40 -6.78 -21.26
N ILE A 510 16.94 -5.96 -20.36
CA ILE A 510 18.14 -6.32 -19.56
C ILE A 510 17.81 -7.01 -18.22
N GLY A 511 16.53 -7.20 -17.90
CA GLY A 511 16.06 -7.83 -16.66
C GLY A 511 16.11 -6.92 -15.44
N ASP A 512 15.71 -7.46 -14.31
CA ASP A 512 15.69 -6.71 -13.05
C ASP A 512 17.14 -6.32 -12.65
N ARG A 513 17.35 -5.02 -12.39
CA ARG A 513 18.66 -4.42 -12.07
C ARG A 513 19.78 -4.79 -13.06
N GLY A 514 19.44 -5.09 -14.30
CA GLY A 514 20.42 -5.55 -15.28
C GLY A 514 21.00 -6.93 -14.96
N GLY A 515 20.23 -7.81 -14.32
CA GLY A 515 20.68 -9.14 -13.87
C GLY A 515 21.15 -10.09 -14.98
N ARG A 516 20.84 -9.77 -16.24
CA ARG A 516 21.32 -10.51 -17.41
C ARG A 516 22.72 -10.07 -17.89
N LEU A 517 23.28 -9.02 -17.31
CA LEU A 517 24.54 -8.40 -17.72
C LEU A 517 25.66 -8.69 -16.73
N SER A 518 26.89 -8.78 -17.23
CA SER A 518 28.09 -8.78 -16.37
C SER A 518 28.27 -7.43 -15.66
N GLY A 519 29.04 -7.37 -14.59
CA GLY A 519 29.36 -6.13 -13.89
C GLY A 519 29.88 -5.03 -14.81
N GLY A 520 30.85 -5.37 -15.66
CA GLY A 520 31.45 -4.45 -16.63
C GLY A 520 30.45 -4.00 -17.73
N GLN A 521 29.53 -4.87 -18.14
CA GLN A 521 28.48 -4.49 -19.09
C GLN A 521 27.49 -3.51 -18.45
N ARG A 522 27.04 -3.77 -17.20
CA ARG A 522 26.20 -2.81 -16.47
C ARG A 522 26.87 -1.45 -16.34
N GLN A 523 28.14 -1.42 -15.98
CA GLN A 523 28.91 -0.18 -15.82
C GLN A 523 28.98 0.60 -17.14
N ARG A 524 29.28 -0.08 -18.26
CA ARG A 524 29.35 0.57 -19.59
C ARG A 524 27.98 1.13 -20.03
N VAL A 525 26.86 0.49 -19.71
CA VAL A 525 25.52 1.05 -19.97
C VAL A 525 25.27 2.28 -19.09
N SER A 526 25.69 2.29 -17.83
CA SER A 526 25.62 3.45 -16.94
C SER A 526 26.47 4.62 -17.46
N ILE A 527 27.67 4.34 -17.97
CA ILE A 527 28.53 5.33 -18.60
C ILE A 527 27.88 5.86 -19.90
N ALA A 528 27.28 5.01 -20.73
CA ALA A 528 26.53 5.44 -21.92
C ALA A 528 25.39 6.39 -21.56
N ARG A 529 24.67 6.15 -20.46
CA ARG A 529 23.64 7.06 -19.90
C ARG A 529 24.24 8.43 -19.56
N ALA A 530 25.39 8.48 -18.90
CA ALA A 530 26.07 9.72 -18.55
C ALA A 530 26.60 10.46 -19.78
N ILE A 531 27.14 9.75 -20.77
CA ILE A 531 27.59 10.32 -22.05
C ILE A 531 26.42 10.95 -22.81
N HIS A 532 25.28 10.23 -22.89
CA HIS A 532 24.10 10.69 -23.60
C HIS A 532 23.50 11.97 -22.96
N LYS A 533 23.46 12.03 -21.61
CA LYS A 533 23.05 13.24 -20.89
C LYS A 533 23.94 14.44 -21.17
N ASN A 534 25.23 14.24 -21.45
CA ASN A 534 26.25 15.23 -21.77
C ASN A 534 26.37 16.39 -20.76
N PRO A 535 26.50 16.13 -19.46
CA PRO A 535 26.56 17.17 -18.45
C PRO A 535 27.95 17.84 -18.39
N PRO A 536 28.05 19.15 -18.02
CA PRO A 536 29.33 19.84 -17.85
C PRO A 536 30.09 19.41 -16.59
N ILE A 537 29.41 18.91 -15.57
CA ILE A 537 29.97 18.42 -14.31
C ILE A 537 29.78 16.91 -14.25
N LEU A 538 30.82 16.17 -13.89
CA LEU A 538 30.80 14.72 -13.77
C LEU A 538 31.24 14.30 -12.37
N ILE A 539 30.45 13.45 -11.74
CA ILE A 539 30.77 12.77 -10.48
C ILE A 539 31.00 11.28 -10.77
N LEU A 540 32.18 10.79 -10.39
CA LEU A 540 32.55 9.39 -10.53
C LEU A 540 32.80 8.80 -9.14
N ASP A 541 31.99 7.83 -8.73
CA ASP A 541 32.17 7.13 -7.46
C ASP A 541 32.54 5.67 -7.74
N GLU A 542 33.85 5.32 -7.52
CA GLU A 542 34.44 3.98 -7.61
C GLU A 542 34.03 3.14 -8.85
N ALA A 543 33.93 3.72 -10.00
CA ALA A 543 33.32 3.13 -11.20
C ALA A 543 34.02 1.84 -11.74
N THR A 544 35.14 1.38 -11.16
CA THR A 544 35.91 0.23 -11.63
C THR A 544 36.11 -0.88 -10.60
N SER A 545 35.49 -0.80 -9.42
CA SER A 545 35.64 -1.82 -8.38
C SER A 545 34.97 -3.15 -8.82
N ALA A 546 35.63 -4.30 -8.53
CA ALA A 546 35.13 -5.66 -8.77
C ALA A 546 34.91 -6.08 -10.24
N LEU A 547 35.64 -5.52 -11.20
CA LEU A 547 35.64 -5.94 -12.62
C LEU A 547 36.81 -6.86 -12.96
N ASP A 548 36.59 -7.72 -13.95
CA ASP A 548 37.69 -8.46 -14.59
C ASP A 548 38.60 -7.53 -15.42
N THR A 549 39.85 -7.90 -15.64
CA THR A 549 40.88 -7.04 -16.26
C THR A 549 40.47 -6.48 -17.62
N GLU A 550 39.81 -7.27 -18.48
CA GLU A 550 39.35 -6.81 -19.79
C GLU A 550 38.20 -5.80 -19.68
N SER A 551 37.20 -6.11 -18.87
CA SER A 551 36.09 -5.20 -18.60
C SER A 551 36.58 -3.91 -17.95
N GLU A 552 37.52 -3.98 -17.02
CA GLU A 552 38.13 -2.81 -16.37
C GLU A 552 38.79 -1.89 -17.40
N ARG A 553 39.57 -2.43 -18.31
CA ARG A 553 40.23 -1.64 -19.36
C ARG A 553 39.22 -0.91 -20.25
N LEU A 554 38.16 -1.59 -20.66
CA LEU A 554 37.09 -1.00 -21.49
C LEU A 554 36.31 0.09 -20.75
N VAL A 555 36.03 -0.11 -19.45
CA VAL A 555 35.39 0.89 -18.59
C VAL A 555 36.31 2.09 -18.38
N GLN A 556 37.58 1.88 -18.11
CA GLN A 556 38.56 2.93 -17.92
C GLN A 556 38.72 3.80 -19.18
N ASP A 557 38.83 3.21 -20.37
CA ASP A 557 38.87 3.94 -21.65
C ASP A 557 37.61 4.77 -21.88
N ALA A 558 36.43 4.24 -21.54
CA ALA A 558 35.17 4.96 -21.64
C ALA A 558 35.10 6.16 -20.65
N LEU A 559 35.59 5.97 -19.42
CA LEU A 559 35.66 7.04 -18.41
C LEU A 559 36.63 8.14 -18.83
N GLU A 560 37.85 7.79 -19.33
CA GLU A 560 38.81 8.77 -19.82
C GLU A 560 38.28 9.62 -20.97
N LYS A 561 37.56 9.00 -21.92
CA LYS A 561 36.85 9.73 -22.99
C LYS A 561 35.77 10.67 -22.44
N LEU A 562 35.04 10.21 -21.42
CA LEU A 562 33.98 11.00 -20.78
C LEU A 562 34.54 12.20 -19.99
N MET A 563 35.69 12.05 -19.33
CA MET A 563 36.33 13.08 -18.50
C MET A 563 36.99 14.22 -19.29
N LYS A 564 37.53 13.95 -20.49
CA LYS A 564 38.41 14.86 -21.26
C LYS A 564 37.86 16.29 -21.46
N THR A 565 36.55 16.47 -21.48
CA THR A 565 35.91 17.76 -21.80
C THR A 565 35.04 18.28 -20.68
N ARG A 566 35.12 17.69 -19.49
CA ARG A 566 34.20 17.97 -18.37
C ARG A 566 34.97 18.29 -17.10
N THR A 567 34.29 19.00 -16.19
CA THR A 567 34.78 19.16 -14.83
C THR A 567 34.42 17.91 -14.06
N THR A 568 35.43 17.22 -13.53
CA THR A 568 35.24 15.89 -12.94
C THR A 568 35.63 15.87 -11.46
N VAL A 569 34.77 15.31 -10.63
CA VAL A 569 35.09 14.94 -9.24
C VAL A 569 35.04 13.43 -9.15
N ALA A 570 36.22 12.83 -8.94
CA ALA A 570 36.37 11.38 -8.90
C ALA A 570 36.68 10.89 -7.48
N VAL A 571 35.85 10.03 -6.93
CA VAL A 571 36.15 9.24 -5.74
C VAL A 571 36.86 7.96 -6.20
N ALA A 572 38.10 7.81 -5.82
CA ALA A 572 38.90 6.70 -6.33
C ALA A 572 39.42 5.81 -5.20
N HIS A 573 39.24 4.51 -5.42
CA HIS A 573 39.89 3.45 -4.67
C HIS A 573 41.06 2.84 -5.44
N ARG A 574 41.23 3.13 -6.75
CA ARG A 574 42.34 2.65 -7.57
C ARG A 574 43.17 3.82 -8.09
N LEU A 575 44.48 3.72 -7.87
CA LEU A 575 45.44 4.73 -8.26
C LEU A 575 45.54 4.96 -9.77
N SER A 576 45.24 3.94 -10.58
CA SER A 576 45.23 4.05 -12.05
C SER A 576 44.24 5.11 -12.55
N THR A 577 43.13 5.27 -11.88
CA THR A 577 42.08 6.22 -12.27
C THR A 577 42.45 7.69 -11.98
N ILE A 578 43.29 7.92 -10.98
CA ILE A 578 43.59 9.28 -10.46
C ILE A 578 44.99 9.79 -10.82
N LYS A 579 45.82 8.95 -11.38
CA LYS A 579 47.22 9.30 -11.71
C LYS A 579 47.34 10.52 -12.65
N HIS A 580 46.27 10.76 -13.44
CA HIS A 580 46.20 11.87 -14.39
C HIS A 580 45.27 13.02 -13.91
N ALA A 581 44.82 12.98 -12.64
CA ALA A 581 44.03 14.07 -12.07
C ALA A 581 44.88 15.35 -11.96
N ASP A 582 44.25 16.50 -12.23
CA ASP A 582 44.89 17.82 -12.06
C ASP A 582 45.23 18.09 -10.61
N GLU A 583 44.38 17.66 -9.70
CA GLU A 583 44.60 17.76 -8.25
C GLU A 583 44.06 16.50 -7.53
N ILE A 584 44.81 16.00 -6.57
CA ILE A 584 44.43 14.92 -5.66
C ILE A 584 44.26 15.51 -4.27
N CYS A 585 43.09 15.29 -3.65
CA CYS A 585 42.78 15.66 -2.29
C CYS A 585 42.70 14.38 -1.42
N VAL A 586 43.55 14.31 -0.40
CA VAL A 586 43.56 13.19 0.55
C VAL A 586 42.66 13.52 1.71
N MET A 587 41.66 12.67 1.91
CA MET A 587 40.70 12.79 3.00
C MET A 587 41.03 11.86 4.17
N HIS A 588 41.07 12.38 5.36
CA HIS A 588 41.25 11.64 6.61
C HIS A 588 40.36 12.23 7.71
N GLU A 589 39.57 11.39 8.36
CA GLU A 589 38.62 11.76 9.44
C GLU A 589 37.74 13.00 9.12
N GLY A 590 37.22 13.04 7.90
CA GLY A 590 36.33 14.11 7.44
C GLY A 590 37.03 15.43 7.07
N ARG A 591 38.38 15.46 6.96
CA ARG A 591 39.14 16.65 6.59
C ARG A 591 40.00 16.38 5.36
N ILE A 592 40.35 17.40 4.59
CA ILE A 592 41.36 17.34 3.54
C ILE A 592 42.72 17.60 4.22
N VAL A 593 43.57 16.56 4.26
CA VAL A 593 44.86 16.62 4.95
C VAL A 593 46.03 16.88 4.01
N GLU A 594 45.95 16.48 2.75
CA GLU A 594 46.98 16.70 1.73
C GLU A 594 46.34 17.08 0.40
N ARG A 595 47.04 17.91 -0.37
CA ARG A 595 46.67 18.34 -1.72
C ARG A 595 47.87 18.41 -2.62
N GLY A 596 47.72 18.08 -3.90
CA GLY A 596 48.74 18.19 -4.93
C GLY A 596 48.53 17.23 -6.06
N THR A 597 49.44 17.25 -7.02
CA THR A 597 49.50 16.26 -8.10
C THR A 597 50.08 14.92 -7.60
N HIS A 598 49.88 13.86 -8.37
CA HIS A 598 50.43 12.52 -8.07
C HIS A 598 51.93 12.55 -7.74
N ASN A 599 52.72 13.25 -8.56
CA ASN A 599 54.19 13.32 -8.39
C ASN A 599 54.59 14.10 -7.14
N GLU A 600 53.90 15.19 -6.82
CA GLU A 600 54.15 15.98 -5.62
C GLU A 600 53.82 15.20 -4.34
N LEU A 601 52.69 14.47 -4.32
CA LEU A 601 52.24 13.74 -3.16
C LEU A 601 53.06 12.45 -2.91
N ILE A 602 53.55 11.79 -3.94
CA ILE A 602 54.47 10.64 -3.82
C ILE A 602 55.79 11.11 -3.21
N GLY A 603 56.28 12.32 -3.57
CA GLY A 603 57.49 12.91 -3.00
C GLY A 603 57.37 13.30 -1.52
N LYS A 604 56.17 13.42 -0.99
CA LYS A 604 55.89 13.69 0.42
C LYS A 604 55.74 12.35 1.15
N ASP A 605 56.34 12.18 2.31
CA ASP A 605 56.16 10.97 3.14
C ASP A 605 54.89 11.07 3.99
N GLY A 606 53.76 11.21 3.28
CA GLY A 606 52.45 11.54 3.85
C GLY A 606 51.42 10.42 3.75
N TYR A 607 50.17 10.78 3.95
CA TYR A 607 49.00 9.86 3.86
C TYR A 607 48.83 9.29 2.43
N TYR A 608 49.08 10.10 1.38
CA TYR A 608 48.97 9.64 0.00
C TYR A 608 49.95 8.53 -0.33
N LYS A 609 51.22 8.70 0.05
CA LYS A 609 52.27 7.69 -0.18
C LYS A 609 51.95 6.39 0.53
N LYS A 610 51.48 6.45 1.77
CA LYS A 610 51.04 5.27 2.53
C LYS A 610 49.90 4.53 1.84
N LEU A 611 48.90 5.24 1.32
CA LEU A 611 47.78 4.67 0.57
C LEU A 611 48.25 4.05 -0.74
N HIS A 612 49.20 4.72 -1.43
CA HIS A 612 49.79 4.23 -2.66
C HIS A 612 50.56 2.92 -2.44
N ASP A 613 51.42 2.88 -1.43
CA ASP A 613 52.28 1.71 -1.14
C ASP A 613 51.41 0.50 -0.72
N MET A 614 50.33 0.72 0.03
CA MET A 614 49.38 -0.34 0.37
C MET A 614 48.60 -0.92 -0.83
N GLN A 615 48.48 -0.19 -1.94
CA GLN A 615 47.79 -0.67 -3.16
C GLN A 615 48.72 -1.34 -4.17
N GLN A 616 50.02 -1.23 -4.02
CA GLN A 616 51.02 -1.91 -4.87
C GLN A 616 51.43 -3.30 -4.36
N VAL A 617 51.03 -3.66 -3.14
CA VAL A 617 51.20 -5.00 -2.55
C VAL A 617 49.96 -5.86 -2.87
#